data_e58110c4e1f630fc3cf06da4fd6b0ba4
#
_entry.id   e58110c4e1f630fc3cf06da4fd6b0ba4
#
_cell.length_a   1.000
_cell.length_b   1.000
_cell.length_c   1.000
_cell.angle_alpha   90.00
_cell.angle_beta   90.00
_cell.angle_gamma   90.00
#
_symmetry.space_group_name_H-M   'P 1'
#
loop_
_entity.id
_entity.type
_entity.pdbx_description
1 polymer ?
#
loop_
_entity_poly.entity_id
_entity_poly.type
_entity_poly.pdbx_seq_one_letter_code
_entity_poly.pdbx_strand_id
1 'polypeptide(L)'
;MKILVLLMSLAAFLLVTLPGPLYRSGLVELGAAFAGFKYAVITGIAALILLIVQMLFKRQTVTFTSAAVAIVFSLIAILIPLRMMITANSVPAIHDISTDIMTPPEFVAIAPLRADAPNPTTYAGLETAKKQREAYPELQTLQYSQ
;
A
#
# COMPACT_ATOMS: atom_id res chain seq x y z
N MET A 1 -19.37 6.52 -24.73
CA MET A 1 -18.91 7.09 -23.45
C MET A 1 -19.36 6.29 -22.23
N LYS A 2 -20.66 5.91 -22.06
CA LYS A 2 -21.12 5.12 -20.88
C LYS A 2 -20.31 3.83 -20.67
N ILE A 3 -20.13 3.03 -21.71
CA ILE A 3 -19.36 1.78 -21.64
C ILE A 3 -17.90 2.05 -21.27
N LEU A 4 -17.29 3.09 -21.83
CA LEU A 4 -15.92 3.46 -21.54
C LEU A 4 -15.72 3.81 -20.05
N VAL A 5 -16.62 4.62 -19.47
CA VAL A 5 -16.58 4.97 -18.04
C VAL A 5 -16.69 3.72 -17.16
N LEU A 6 -17.64 2.82 -17.48
CA LEU A 6 -17.81 1.56 -16.73
C LEU A 6 -16.59 0.64 -16.86
N LEU A 7 -16.01 0.51 -18.05
CA LEU A 7 -14.80 -0.32 -18.25
C LEU A 7 -13.60 0.27 -17.51
N MET A 8 -13.43 1.59 -17.53
CA MET A 8 -12.33 2.23 -16.81
C MET A 8 -12.49 2.11 -15.28
N SER A 9 -13.71 2.31 -14.75
CA SER A 9 -13.95 2.13 -13.32
C SER A 9 -13.79 0.67 -12.88
N LEU A 10 -14.20 -0.29 -13.69
CA LEU A 10 -13.96 -1.72 -13.45
C LEU A 10 -12.45 -2.02 -13.50
N ALA A 11 -11.72 -1.52 -14.49
CA ALA A 11 -10.28 -1.70 -14.60
C ALA A 11 -9.56 -1.12 -13.38
N ALA A 12 -9.95 0.07 -12.91
CA ALA A 12 -9.41 0.66 -11.70
C ALA A 12 -9.66 -0.21 -10.47
N PHE A 13 -10.87 -0.75 -10.32
CA PHE A 13 -11.22 -1.67 -9.25
C PHE A 13 -10.41 -2.96 -9.30
N LEU A 14 -10.22 -3.55 -10.48
CA LEU A 14 -9.41 -4.77 -10.64
C LEU A 14 -7.93 -4.52 -10.35
N LEU A 15 -7.40 -3.34 -10.72
CA LEU A 15 -6.03 -2.93 -10.42
C LEU A 15 -5.75 -2.77 -8.92
N VAL A 16 -6.74 -2.54 -8.09
CA VAL A 16 -6.57 -2.50 -6.62
C VAL A 16 -6.84 -3.84 -5.96
N THR A 17 -7.71 -4.68 -6.52
CA THR A 17 -8.14 -5.94 -5.89
C THR A 17 -7.31 -7.15 -6.30
N LEU A 18 -6.83 -7.21 -7.54
CA LEU A 18 -6.10 -8.38 -8.07
C LEU A 18 -4.61 -8.46 -7.69
N PRO A 19 -3.86 -7.36 -7.48
CA PRO A 19 -2.42 -7.45 -7.24
C PRO A 19 -2.05 -8.37 -6.06
N GLY A 20 -2.79 -8.30 -4.96
CA GLY A 20 -2.55 -9.14 -3.78
C GLY A 20 -2.69 -10.64 -4.07
N PRO A 21 -3.83 -11.13 -4.57
CA PRO A 21 -4.01 -12.53 -5.00
C PRO A 21 -3.00 -12.98 -6.05
N LEU A 22 -2.68 -12.15 -7.04
CA LEU A 22 -1.72 -12.49 -8.10
C LEU A 22 -0.28 -12.60 -7.55
N TYR A 23 0.12 -11.71 -6.66
CA TYR A 23 1.41 -11.82 -5.97
C TYR A 23 1.47 -13.09 -5.11
N ARG A 24 0.43 -13.37 -4.34
CA ARG A 24 0.37 -14.56 -3.49
C ARG A 24 0.43 -15.87 -4.29
N SER A 25 -0.11 -15.90 -5.50
CA SER A 25 -0.03 -17.06 -6.40
C SER A 25 1.28 -17.15 -7.20
N GLY A 26 2.21 -16.19 -7.02
CA GLY A 26 3.48 -16.14 -7.76
C GLY A 26 3.36 -15.70 -9.21
N LEU A 27 2.19 -15.18 -9.63
CA LEU A 27 1.97 -14.74 -11.02
C LEU A 27 2.54 -13.34 -11.31
N VAL A 28 2.74 -12.52 -10.28
CA VAL A 28 3.36 -11.20 -10.42
C VAL A 28 4.37 -10.97 -9.30
N GLU A 29 5.39 -10.16 -9.57
CA GLU A 29 6.36 -9.73 -8.59
C GLU A 29 5.80 -8.61 -7.69
N LEU A 30 6.42 -8.43 -6.52
CA LEU A 30 6.00 -7.43 -5.53
C LEU A 30 5.96 -6.00 -6.11
N GLY A 31 6.98 -5.62 -6.88
CA GLY A 31 7.05 -4.31 -7.54
C GLY A 31 5.89 -4.06 -8.50
N ALA A 32 5.53 -5.06 -9.31
CA ALA A 32 4.39 -5.00 -10.22
C ALA A 32 3.05 -4.90 -9.46
N ALA A 33 2.92 -5.62 -8.33
CA ALA A 33 1.75 -5.53 -7.47
C ALA A 33 1.56 -4.11 -6.91
N PHE A 34 2.63 -3.47 -6.41
CA PHE A 34 2.56 -2.07 -5.95
C PHE A 34 2.30 -1.07 -7.09
N ALA A 35 2.85 -1.31 -8.29
CA ALA A 35 2.54 -0.49 -9.46
C ALA A 35 1.04 -0.53 -9.80
N GLY A 36 0.37 -1.66 -9.58
CA GLY A 36 -1.08 -1.81 -9.73
C GLY A 36 -1.86 -0.76 -8.91
N PHE A 37 -1.47 -0.50 -7.66
CA PHE A 37 -2.13 0.51 -6.82
C PHE A 37 -1.98 1.93 -7.39
N LYS A 38 -0.80 2.29 -7.91
CA LYS A 38 -0.57 3.58 -8.55
C LYS A 38 -1.49 3.76 -9.77
N TYR A 39 -1.56 2.75 -10.64
CA TYR A 39 -2.40 2.80 -11.83
C TYR A 39 -3.89 2.72 -11.50
N ALA A 40 -4.30 2.03 -10.42
CA ALA A 40 -5.66 2.03 -9.93
C ALA A 40 -6.15 3.46 -9.60
N VAL A 41 -5.34 4.23 -8.86
CA VAL A 41 -5.66 5.62 -8.52
C VAL A 41 -5.79 6.48 -9.78
N ILE A 42 -4.82 6.42 -10.69
CA ILE A 42 -4.84 7.21 -11.93
C ILE A 42 -6.08 6.89 -12.77
N THR A 43 -6.36 5.59 -12.97
CA THR A 43 -7.49 5.12 -13.78
C THR A 43 -8.83 5.47 -13.10
N GLY A 44 -8.90 5.35 -11.76
CA GLY A 44 -10.09 5.72 -10.99
C GLY A 44 -10.42 7.21 -11.08
N ILE A 45 -9.41 8.08 -10.96
CA ILE A 45 -9.58 9.54 -11.15
C ILE A 45 -10.04 9.84 -12.58
N ALA A 46 -9.39 9.23 -13.58
CA ALA A 46 -9.77 9.44 -14.99
C ALA A 46 -11.21 8.99 -15.26
N ALA A 47 -11.65 7.86 -14.68
CA ALA A 47 -13.02 7.38 -14.80
C ALA A 47 -14.04 8.36 -14.20
N LEU A 48 -13.73 8.96 -13.02
CA LEU A 48 -14.60 9.98 -12.40
C LEU A 48 -14.66 11.26 -13.24
N ILE A 49 -13.54 11.73 -13.77
CA ILE A 49 -13.50 12.91 -14.65
C ILE A 49 -14.36 12.65 -15.90
N LEU A 50 -14.22 11.48 -16.54
CA LEU A 50 -15.03 11.11 -17.69
C LEU A 50 -16.52 10.99 -17.36
N LEU A 51 -16.86 10.50 -16.16
CA LEU A 51 -18.24 10.47 -15.69
C LEU A 51 -18.81 11.89 -15.55
N ILE A 52 -18.06 12.81 -14.93
CA ILE A 52 -18.46 14.21 -14.81
C ILE A 52 -18.68 14.84 -16.19
N VAL A 53 -17.72 14.68 -17.11
CA VAL A 53 -17.84 15.16 -18.48
C VAL A 53 -19.08 14.59 -19.16
N GLN A 54 -19.36 13.29 -18.98
CA GLN A 54 -20.55 12.65 -19.54
C GLN A 54 -21.84 13.24 -18.93
N MET A 55 -21.86 13.51 -17.62
CA MET A 55 -23.02 14.12 -16.96
C MET A 55 -23.29 15.54 -17.46
N LEU A 56 -22.24 16.32 -17.74
CA LEU A 56 -22.36 17.69 -18.22
C LEU A 56 -22.87 17.77 -19.69
N PHE A 57 -22.30 16.92 -20.57
CA PHE A 57 -22.53 17.03 -22.01
C PHE A 57 -23.51 15.98 -22.57
N LYS A 58 -23.73 14.86 -21.90
CA LYS A 58 -24.55 13.73 -22.36
C LYS A 58 -25.38 13.12 -21.24
N ARG A 59 -26.00 13.95 -20.40
CA ARG A 59 -26.78 13.54 -19.23
C ARG A 59 -27.80 12.43 -19.51
N GLN A 60 -28.45 12.47 -20.67
CA GLN A 60 -29.48 11.49 -21.05
C GLN A 60 -28.94 10.04 -21.19
N THR A 61 -27.64 9.88 -21.36
CA THR A 61 -27.01 8.55 -21.48
C THR A 61 -26.55 7.98 -20.12
N VAL A 62 -26.63 8.78 -19.05
CA VAL A 62 -26.21 8.37 -17.70
C VAL A 62 -27.41 7.86 -16.94
N THR A 63 -27.42 6.59 -16.56
CA THR A 63 -28.39 6.03 -15.64
C THR A 63 -27.85 6.09 -14.21
N PHE A 64 -28.74 6.20 -13.22
CA PHE A 64 -28.36 6.19 -11.81
C PHE A 64 -27.44 4.99 -11.47
N THR A 65 -27.84 3.79 -11.90
CA THR A 65 -27.06 2.56 -11.65
C THR A 65 -25.65 2.62 -12.25
N SER A 66 -25.52 3.11 -13.51
CA SER A 66 -24.19 3.19 -14.13
C SER A 66 -23.30 4.23 -13.47
N ALA A 67 -23.86 5.33 -13.02
CA ALA A 67 -23.11 6.34 -12.27
C ALA A 67 -22.69 5.81 -10.90
N ALA A 68 -23.60 5.18 -10.17
CA ALA A 68 -23.33 4.61 -8.86
C ALA A 68 -22.21 3.55 -8.92
N VAL A 69 -22.28 2.61 -9.87
CA VAL A 69 -21.23 1.60 -10.06
C VAL A 69 -19.88 2.24 -10.39
N ALA A 70 -19.84 3.20 -11.32
CA ALA A 70 -18.60 3.86 -11.68
C ALA A 70 -18.00 4.64 -10.51
N ILE A 71 -18.82 5.33 -9.71
CA ILE A 71 -18.38 6.05 -8.50
C ILE A 71 -17.83 5.08 -7.48
N VAL A 72 -18.56 4.03 -7.12
CA VAL A 72 -18.15 3.06 -6.09
C VAL A 72 -16.82 2.41 -6.46
N PHE A 73 -16.67 1.90 -7.68
CA PHE A 73 -15.45 1.25 -8.12
C PHE A 73 -14.26 2.21 -8.14
N SER A 74 -14.46 3.43 -8.63
CA SER A 74 -13.41 4.45 -8.66
C SER A 74 -13.02 4.89 -7.25
N LEU A 75 -13.98 5.09 -6.35
CA LEU A 75 -13.68 5.46 -4.95
C LEU A 75 -12.90 4.35 -4.23
N ILE A 76 -13.27 3.09 -4.38
CA ILE A 76 -12.51 1.96 -3.82
C ILE A 76 -11.08 1.98 -4.34
N ALA A 77 -10.90 2.16 -5.66
CA ALA A 77 -9.59 2.19 -6.31
C ALA A 77 -8.71 3.37 -5.85
N ILE A 78 -9.30 4.47 -5.43
CA ILE A 78 -8.58 5.66 -4.95
C ILE A 78 -8.35 5.59 -3.44
N LEU A 79 -9.39 5.30 -2.65
CA LEU A 79 -9.34 5.44 -1.20
C LEU A 79 -8.49 4.36 -0.52
N ILE A 80 -8.45 3.13 -1.05
CA ILE A 80 -7.63 2.06 -0.47
C ILE A 80 -6.14 2.41 -0.57
N PRO A 81 -5.55 2.69 -1.76
CA PRO A 81 -4.15 3.05 -1.86
C PRO A 81 -3.80 4.35 -1.13
N LEU A 82 -4.71 5.34 -1.15
CA LEU A 82 -4.51 6.60 -0.43
C LEU A 82 -4.40 6.37 1.08
N ARG A 83 -5.29 5.55 1.65
CA ARG A 83 -5.23 5.20 3.07
C ARG A 83 -3.93 4.44 3.41
N MET A 84 -3.52 3.49 2.56
CA MET A 84 -2.26 2.77 2.74
C MET A 84 -1.06 3.73 2.74
N MET A 85 -1.04 4.70 1.83
CA MET A 85 0.02 5.69 1.75
C MET A 85 0.05 6.61 2.98
N ILE A 86 -1.11 7.07 3.45
CA ILE A 86 -1.22 7.88 4.67
C ILE A 86 -0.69 7.08 5.88
N THR A 87 -1.09 5.81 6.02
CA THR A 87 -0.61 4.95 7.11
C THR A 87 0.90 4.72 7.01
N ALA A 88 1.43 4.45 5.82
CA ALA A 88 2.86 4.26 5.61
C ALA A 88 3.68 5.51 5.98
N ASN A 89 3.15 6.71 5.70
CA ASN A 89 3.80 7.98 6.04
C ASN A 89 3.63 8.38 7.51
N SER A 90 2.75 7.73 8.25
CA SER A 90 2.53 8.01 9.69
C SER A 90 3.49 7.27 10.62
N VAL A 91 4.29 6.35 10.08
CA VAL A 91 5.28 5.58 10.83
C VAL A 91 6.69 5.95 10.36
N PRO A 92 7.72 5.84 11.23
CA PRO A 92 9.08 6.10 10.82
C PRO A 92 9.55 5.09 9.77
N ALA A 93 10.34 5.56 8.80
CA ALA A 93 10.93 4.70 7.77
C ALA A 93 12.14 3.93 8.33
N ILE A 94 11.86 3.02 9.28
CA ILE A 94 12.84 2.10 9.88
C ILE A 94 12.39 0.66 9.63
N HIS A 95 13.34 -0.22 9.36
CA HIS A 95 13.07 -1.63 9.05
C HIS A 95 13.32 -2.56 10.25
N ASP A 96 13.87 -1.99 11.33
CA ASP A 96 14.33 -2.74 12.48
C ASP A 96 13.90 -2.03 13.77
N ILE A 97 13.24 -2.77 14.64
CA ILE A 97 12.78 -2.30 15.95
C ILE A 97 13.30 -3.28 16.99
N SER A 98 14.12 -2.77 17.91
CA SER A 98 14.70 -3.58 18.99
C SER A 98 14.24 -3.07 20.36
N THR A 99 14.00 -3.97 21.28
CA THR A 99 13.76 -3.63 22.70
C THR A 99 15.02 -3.14 23.40
N ASP A 100 16.21 -3.57 22.93
CA ASP A 100 17.49 -3.03 23.35
C ASP A 100 18.21 -2.39 22.17
N ILE A 101 18.23 -1.07 22.15
CA ILE A 101 18.83 -0.24 21.08
C ILE A 101 20.33 0.03 21.32
N MET A 102 20.85 -0.26 22.52
CA MET A 102 22.27 -0.09 22.85
C MET A 102 23.07 -1.34 22.56
N THR A 103 22.49 -2.51 22.86
CA THR A 103 23.03 -3.84 22.60
C THR A 103 21.99 -4.71 21.92
N PRO A 104 21.63 -4.38 20.65
CA PRO A 104 20.59 -5.10 19.95
C PRO A 104 20.98 -6.57 19.76
N PRO A 105 20.03 -7.51 19.93
CA PRO A 105 20.32 -8.94 19.80
C PRO A 105 20.72 -9.29 18.36
N GLU A 106 21.75 -10.12 18.23
CA GLU A 106 22.21 -10.60 16.93
C GLU A 106 21.40 -11.79 16.42
N PHE A 107 21.12 -11.80 15.14
CA PHE A 107 20.49 -12.93 14.44
C PHE A 107 21.57 -13.96 14.07
N VAL A 108 21.74 -15.01 14.87
CA VAL A 108 22.76 -16.04 14.64
C VAL A 108 22.26 -17.11 13.66
N ALA A 109 21.16 -17.80 14.00
CA ALA A 109 20.67 -18.94 13.23
C ALA A 109 20.05 -18.56 11.88
N ILE A 110 19.41 -17.39 11.80
CA ILE A 110 18.71 -16.96 10.59
C ILE A 110 19.60 -16.17 9.62
N ALA A 111 20.72 -15.60 10.09
CA ALA A 111 21.61 -14.77 9.27
C ALA A 111 22.11 -15.50 8.00
N PRO A 112 22.57 -16.77 8.06
CA PRO A 112 22.99 -17.51 6.86
C PRO A 112 21.86 -17.73 5.84
N LEU A 113 20.61 -17.90 6.34
CA LEU A 113 19.42 -18.13 5.50
C LEU A 113 18.94 -16.85 4.79
N ARG A 114 19.46 -15.70 5.18
CA ARG A 114 19.10 -14.39 4.65
C ARG A 114 20.25 -13.68 3.97
N ALA A 115 21.31 -14.40 3.60
CA ALA A 115 22.48 -13.82 2.93
C ALA A 115 22.12 -13.05 1.65
N ASP A 116 21.13 -13.54 0.89
CA ASP A 116 20.65 -12.91 -0.36
C ASP A 116 19.42 -12.00 -0.17
N ALA A 117 19.01 -11.73 1.08
CA ALA A 117 17.87 -10.87 1.34
C ALA A 117 18.23 -9.38 1.11
N PRO A 118 17.32 -8.55 0.58
CA PRO A 118 17.60 -7.14 0.32
C PRO A 118 17.87 -6.31 1.59
N ASN A 119 17.36 -6.75 2.75
CA ASN A 119 17.59 -6.12 4.04
C ASN A 119 18.60 -6.92 4.84
N PRO A 120 19.67 -6.30 5.39
CA PRO A 120 20.64 -6.95 6.26
C PRO A 120 19.98 -7.44 7.56
N THR A 121 20.63 -8.41 8.22
CA THR A 121 20.21 -8.89 9.54
C THR A 121 20.84 -8.09 10.69
N THR A 122 21.78 -7.20 10.39
CA THR A 122 22.43 -6.33 11.36
C THR A 122 21.56 -5.11 11.68
N TYR A 123 21.49 -4.73 12.94
CA TYR A 123 20.77 -3.54 13.37
C TYR A 123 21.34 -2.27 12.70
N ALA A 124 20.44 -1.40 12.21
CA ALA A 124 20.83 -0.25 11.37
C ALA A 124 21.48 0.94 12.13
N GLY A 125 21.82 0.75 13.41
CA GLY A 125 22.66 1.66 14.18
C GLY A 125 21.95 2.86 14.82
N LEU A 126 22.74 3.86 15.23
CA LEU A 126 22.27 4.95 16.10
C LEU A 126 21.17 5.84 15.50
N GLU A 127 21.17 6.04 14.20
CA GLU A 127 20.12 6.85 13.55
C GLU A 127 18.75 6.15 13.63
N THR A 128 18.72 4.84 13.38
CA THR A 128 17.52 4.02 13.56
C THR A 128 17.06 3.99 15.01
N ALA A 129 18.00 3.83 15.96
CA ALA A 129 17.72 3.89 17.39
C ALA A 129 17.08 5.22 17.81
N LYS A 130 17.56 6.35 17.26
CA LYS A 130 16.98 7.67 17.53
C LYS A 130 15.56 7.77 16.99
N LYS A 131 15.32 7.40 15.72
CA LYS A 131 13.98 7.40 15.11
C LYS A 131 13.02 6.47 15.84
N GLN A 132 13.49 5.30 16.27
CA GLN A 132 12.70 4.37 17.06
C GLN A 132 12.29 4.98 18.41
N ARG A 133 13.22 5.58 19.14
CA ARG A 133 12.95 6.19 20.45
C ARG A 133 11.97 7.37 20.35
N GLU A 134 12.07 8.15 19.28
CA GLU A 134 11.16 9.28 19.03
C GLU A 134 9.73 8.80 18.69
N ALA A 135 9.61 7.72 17.93
CA ALA A 135 8.31 7.21 17.46
C ALA A 135 7.64 6.22 18.44
N TYR A 136 8.44 5.49 19.22
CA TYR A 136 7.98 4.43 20.13
C TYR A 136 8.67 4.57 21.51
N PRO A 137 8.43 5.67 22.24
CA PRO A 137 9.11 5.94 23.52
C PRO A 137 8.76 4.92 24.62
N GLU A 138 7.64 4.18 24.44
CA GLU A 138 7.18 3.14 25.37
C GLU A 138 7.98 1.83 25.26
N LEU A 139 8.75 1.62 24.19
CA LEU A 139 9.54 0.41 24.01
C LEU A 139 10.79 0.45 24.91
N GLN A 140 10.84 -0.47 25.85
CA GLN A 140 11.93 -0.63 26.82
C GLN A 140 12.44 -2.05 26.82
N THR A 141 13.69 -2.22 27.28
CA THR A 141 14.30 -3.54 27.47
C THR A 141 13.50 -4.37 28.47
N LEU A 142 13.08 -5.56 28.06
CA LEU A 142 12.37 -6.49 28.93
C LEU A 142 13.37 -7.14 29.90
N GLN A 143 13.10 -7.01 31.20
CA GLN A 143 13.87 -7.68 32.25
C GLN A 143 13.07 -8.85 32.79
N TYR A 144 13.64 -10.04 32.72
CA TYR A 144 13.07 -11.24 33.33
C TYR A 144 13.86 -11.57 34.59
N SER A 145 13.16 -11.78 35.72
CA SER A 145 13.76 -12.38 36.89
C SER A 145 14.11 -13.84 36.58
N GLN A 146 15.35 -14.25 36.84
CA GLN A 146 15.77 -15.64 36.80
C GLN A 146 15.12 -16.44 37.92
#